data_89407f68365917fbbf5ada480c617bdf
#
_entry.id   89407f68365917fbbf5ada480c617bdf
#
_cell.length_a   1.000
_cell.length_b   1.000
_cell.length_c   1.000
_cell.angle_alpha   90.00
_cell.angle_beta   90.00
_cell.angle_gamma   90.00
#
_symmetry.space_group_name_H-M   'P 1'
#
loop_
_entity.id
_entity.type
_entity.pdbx_description
1 polymer ?
#
loop_
_entity_poly.entity_id
_entity_poly.type
_entity_poly.pdbx_seq_one_letter_code
_entity_poly.pdbx_strand_id
1 'polypeptide(L)'
;SAQKAGFPDEGEVLIPFYNTALTPPVWTCERILYGAKDVNANTLTVATGGRGFEGTTAAAHTIITGTYTSSGTACSVSTSSNHNLVTGQRFYLDFTSGTGFDGLYTVTVTGDQTFTVEFPFSRTTSGNVSLLPEVRLRSL
;
A
#
# COMPACT_ATOMS: atom_id res chain seq x y z
N SER A 1 14.38 -13.72 6.14
CA SER A 1 14.99 -12.57 5.49
C SER A 1 15.31 -11.47 6.49
N ALA A 2 16.19 -10.56 6.10
CA ALA A 2 16.62 -9.45 6.96
C ALA A 2 15.42 -8.55 7.36
N GLN A 3 14.44 -8.35 6.46
CA GLN A 3 13.26 -7.59 6.81
C GLN A 3 12.44 -8.28 7.90
N LYS A 4 12.31 -9.59 7.82
CA LYS A 4 11.56 -10.33 8.81
C LYS A 4 12.26 -10.40 10.16
N ALA A 5 13.57 -10.34 10.18
CA ALA A 5 14.33 -10.31 11.42
C ALA A 5 14.00 -9.08 12.28
N GLY A 6 13.57 -7.96 11.66
CA GLY A 6 13.15 -6.76 12.38
C GLY A 6 11.73 -6.84 12.96
N PHE A 7 10.92 -7.84 12.57
CA PHE A 7 9.58 -7.99 13.09
C PHE A 7 9.57 -8.81 14.38
N PRO A 8 8.76 -8.46 15.40
CA PRO A 8 8.59 -9.30 16.56
C PRO A 8 7.94 -10.65 16.16
N ASP A 9 8.11 -11.67 16.99
CA ASP A 9 7.51 -13.00 16.74
C ASP A 9 5.99 -12.95 16.81
N GLU A 10 5.46 -12.09 17.65
CA GLU A 10 4.03 -11.81 17.75
C GLU A 10 3.82 -10.31 17.72
N GLY A 11 2.67 -9.88 17.18
CA GLY A 11 2.37 -8.46 17.13
C GLY A 11 1.12 -8.20 16.32
N GLU A 12 0.95 -6.96 15.89
CA GLU A 12 -0.13 -6.59 15.00
C GLU A 12 0.39 -5.86 13.77
N VAL A 13 -0.33 -6.05 12.66
CA VAL A 13 -0.11 -5.37 11.40
C VAL A 13 -1.26 -4.42 11.18
N LEU A 14 -0.97 -3.17 10.82
CA LEU A 14 -1.98 -2.17 10.48
C LEU A 14 -1.98 -2.01 8.96
N ILE A 15 -3.13 -2.33 8.33
CA ILE A 15 -3.29 -2.24 6.88
C ILE A 15 -4.34 -1.17 6.58
N PRO A 16 -3.96 -0.02 5.98
CA PRO A 16 -4.94 0.98 5.57
C PRO A 16 -5.77 0.49 4.38
N PHE A 17 -7.05 0.80 4.39
CA PHE A 17 -7.95 0.50 3.28
C PHE A 17 -9.09 1.53 3.21
N TYR A 18 -9.70 1.66 2.03
CA TYR A 18 -10.86 2.53 1.86
C TYR A 18 -12.12 1.79 2.27
N ASN A 19 -12.71 2.18 3.39
CA ASN A 19 -13.84 1.47 3.99
C ASN A 19 -15.16 2.02 3.45
N THR A 20 -15.76 1.29 2.51
CA THR A 20 -17.04 1.67 1.89
C THR A 20 -18.25 1.31 2.75
N ALA A 21 -18.07 0.55 3.82
CA ALA A 21 -19.16 0.25 4.77
C ALA A 21 -19.51 1.43 5.66
N LEU A 22 -18.63 2.43 5.76
CA LEU A 22 -18.87 3.64 6.53
C LEU A 22 -19.62 4.68 5.69
N THR A 23 -20.33 5.60 6.37
CA THR A 23 -21.07 6.69 5.72
C THR A 23 -20.67 8.03 6.35
N PRO A 24 -19.94 8.91 5.62
CA PRO A 24 -19.37 8.67 4.29
C PRO A 24 -18.20 7.68 4.32
N PRO A 25 -17.86 7.03 3.19
CA PRO A 25 -16.70 6.16 3.12
C PRO A 25 -15.41 6.92 3.42
N VAL A 26 -14.51 6.31 4.18
CA VAL A 26 -13.24 6.93 4.58
C VAL A 26 -12.13 5.89 4.62
N TRP A 27 -10.89 6.36 4.59
CA TRP A 27 -9.74 5.52 4.83
C TRP A 27 -9.64 5.16 6.31
N THR A 28 -9.52 3.88 6.59
CA THR A 28 -9.33 3.31 7.92
C THR A 28 -8.23 2.27 7.88
N CYS A 29 -7.90 1.67 9.02
CA CYS A 29 -6.93 0.57 9.06
C CYS A 29 -7.61 -0.68 9.60
N GLU A 30 -7.29 -1.84 9.01
CA GLU A 30 -7.51 -3.12 9.65
C GLU A 30 -6.32 -3.43 10.55
N ARG A 31 -6.57 -3.87 11.78
CA ARG A 31 -5.56 -4.36 12.69
C ARG A 31 -5.60 -5.88 12.66
N ILE A 32 -4.49 -6.50 12.32
CA ILE A 32 -4.38 -7.94 12.20
C ILE A 32 -3.35 -8.42 13.20
N LEU A 33 -3.80 -9.25 14.14
CA LEU A 33 -2.91 -9.89 15.09
C LEU A 33 -2.24 -11.09 14.43
N TYR A 34 -0.92 -11.14 14.44
CA TYR A 34 -0.20 -12.32 13.97
C TYR A 34 0.49 -13.01 15.15
N GLY A 35 0.47 -14.35 15.14
CA GLY A 35 1.02 -15.17 16.23
C GLY A 35 2.36 -15.80 15.91
N ALA A 36 2.81 -15.73 14.67
CA ALA A 36 4.08 -16.34 14.26
C ALA A 36 4.64 -15.66 13.01
N LYS A 37 5.96 -15.72 12.87
CA LYS A 37 6.62 -15.32 11.62
C LYS A 37 7.52 -16.45 11.13
N ASP A 38 7.63 -16.55 9.82
CA ASP A 38 8.58 -17.47 9.17
C ASP A 38 9.51 -16.64 8.30
N VAL A 39 10.75 -16.50 8.75
CA VAL A 39 11.76 -15.71 8.03
C VAL A 39 12.20 -16.36 6.73
N ASN A 40 12.12 -17.69 6.64
CA ASN A 40 12.50 -18.43 5.44
C ASN A 40 11.43 -18.31 4.35
N ALA A 41 10.16 -18.49 4.74
CA ALA A 41 9.03 -18.35 3.82
C ALA A 41 8.60 -16.87 3.61
N ASN A 42 9.16 -15.95 4.40
CA ASN A 42 8.84 -14.52 4.32
C ASN A 42 7.36 -14.24 4.60
N THR A 43 6.77 -14.93 5.58
CA THR A 43 5.35 -14.85 5.91
C THR A 43 5.11 -14.53 7.38
N LEU A 44 3.92 -13.99 7.66
CA LEU A 44 3.38 -13.84 8.99
C LEU A 44 2.10 -14.69 9.07
N THR A 45 1.93 -15.43 10.17
CA THR A 45 0.74 -16.24 10.38
C THR A 45 -0.24 -15.46 11.25
N VAL A 46 -1.47 -15.29 10.74
CA VAL A 46 -2.53 -14.62 11.50
C VAL A 46 -2.94 -15.49 12.68
N ALA A 47 -2.98 -14.91 13.86
CA ALA A 47 -3.43 -15.61 15.05
C ALA A 47 -4.94 -15.90 14.95
N THR A 48 -5.41 -16.94 15.64
CA THR A 48 -6.84 -17.25 15.70
C THR A 48 -7.60 -16.04 16.22
N GLY A 49 -8.60 -15.59 15.43
CA GLY A 49 -9.34 -14.36 15.77
C GLY A 49 -8.56 -13.06 15.56
N GLY A 50 -7.40 -13.12 14.89
CA GLY A 50 -6.54 -11.95 14.71
C GLY A 50 -7.01 -10.96 13.65
N ARG A 51 -7.94 -11.33 12.77
CA ARG A 51 -8.51 -10.39 11.78
C ARG A 51 -9.47 -9.43 12.47
N GLY A 52 -9.43 -8.17 12.06
CA GLY A 52 -10.27 -7.14 12.67
C GLY A 52 -9.97 -6.91 14.14
N PHE A 53 -8.72 -7.04 14.55
CA PHE A 53 -8.28 -7.01 15.95
C PHE A 53 -8.62 -5.66 16.61
N GLU A 54 -9.03 -5.71 17.88
CA GLU A 54 -9.40 -4.54 18.69
C GLU A 54 -10.52 -3.69 18.07
N GLY A 55 -11.51 -4.35 17.46
CA GLY A 55 -12.70 -3.69 16.96
C GLY A 55 -12.55 -3.05 15.58
N THR A 56 -11.41 -3.23 14.92
CA THR A 56 -11.30 -2.81 13.53
C THR A 56 -12.02 -3.79 12.61
N THR A 57 -12.35 -3.35 11.39
CA THR A 57 -13.10 -4.18 10.44
C THR A 57 -12.16 -5.08 9.65
N ALA A 58 -12.41 -6.38 9.68
CA ALA A 58 -11.75 -7.31 8.77
C ALA A 58 -12.23 -7.05 7.34
N ALA A 59 -11.31 -6.92 6.40
CA ALA A 59 -11.64 -6.59 5.02
C ALA A 59 -10.71 -7.30 4.04
N ALA A 60 -11.18 -7.48 2.81
CA ALA A 60 -10.32 -7.89 1.71
C ALA A 60 -9.47 -6.70 1.27
N HIS A 61 -8.17 -6.91 1.12
CA HIS A 61 -7.23 -5.88 0.72
C HIS A 61 -6.80 -6.12 -0.72
N THR A 62 -7.52 -5.51 -1.66
CA THR A 62 -7.25 -5.64 -3.09
C THR A 62 -6.17 -4.65 -3.51
N ILE A 63 -5.16 -5.14 -4.23
CA ILE A 63 -4.12 -4.29 -4.81
C ILE A 63 -4.71 -3.54 -6.01
N ILE A 64 -4.53 -2.22 -6.03
CA ILE A 64 -4.91 -1.38 -7.15
C ILE A 64 -3.75 -1.37 -8.15
N THR A 65 -4.07 -1.61 -9.42
CA THR A 65 -3.07 -1.60 -10.49
C THR A 65 -3.39 -0.52 -11.50
N GLY A 66 -2.40 -0.16 -12.30
CA GLY A 66 -2.58 0.85 -13.33
C GLY A 66 -1.37 0.94 -14.24
N THR A 67 -1.30 2.03 -14.98
CA THR A 67 -0.19 2.37 -15.86
C THR A 67 0.42 3.70 -15.43
N TYR A 68 1.66 3.93 -15.84
CA TYR A 68 2.34 5.18 -15.53
C TYR A 68 3.12 5.69 -16.74
N THR A 69 3.35 6.98 -16.75
CA THR A 69 4.22 7.65 -17.72
C THR A 69 4.98 8.75 -16.99
N SER A 70 6.29 8.79 -17.16
CA SER A 70 7.11 9.85 -16.58
C SER A 70 7.88 10.62 -17.62
N SER A 71 8.11 11.90 -17.33
CA SER A 71 8.98 12.78 -18.10
C SER A 71 9.65 13.74 -17.11
N GLY A 72 10.98 13.72 -17.08
CA GLY A 72 11.70 14.42 -16.03
C GLY A 72 11.45 13.74 -14.67
N THR A 73 11.14 14.50 -13.65
CA THR A 73 10.78 13.96 -12.33
C THR A 73 9.26 13.78 -12.17
N ALA A 74 8.45 14.28 -13.08
CA ALA A 74 7.00 14.13 -13.02
C ALA A 74 6.57 12.75 -13.51
N CYS A 75 5.85 12.02 -12.67
CA CYS A 75 5.28 10.72 -13.01
C CYS A 75 3.77 10.78 -12.85
N SER A 76 3.05 10.52 -13.93
CA SER A 76 1.59 10.43 -13.94
C SER A 76 1.16 8.99 -13.89
N VAL A 77 0.22 8.68 -12.99
CA VAL A 77 -0.32 7.33 -12.81
C VAL A 77 -1.81 7.35 -13.15
N SER A 78 -2.25 6.34 -13.89
CA SER A 78 -3.66 6.11 -14.21
C SER A 78 -4.03 4.71 -13.74
N THR A 79 -4.98 4.63 -12.81
CA THR A 79 -5.40 3.34 -12.24
C THR A 79 -6.55 2.72 -13.03
N SER A 80 -6.66 1.41 -12.96
CA SER A 80 -7.71 0.66 -13.68
C SER A 80 -9.09 0.80 -13.04
N SER A 81 -9.14 1.29 -11.80
CA SER A 81 -10.38 1.59 -11.08
C SER A 81 -10.15 2.83 -10.22
N ASN A 82 -11.21 3.37 -9.62
CA ASN A 82 -11.07 4.53 -8.73
C ASN A 82 -10.10 4.21 -7.59
N HIS A 83 -9.07 5.03 -7.44
CA HIS A 83 -8.04 4.80 -6.42
C HIS A 83 -8.48 5.27 -5.03
N ASN A 84 -9.43 6.17 -4.95
CA ASN A 84 -9.93 6.74 -3.69
C ASN A 84 -8.86 7.43 -2.83
N LEU A 85 -7.72 7.79 -3.42
CA LEU A 85 -6.64 8.46 -2.73
C LEU A 85 -6.96 9.93 -2.50
N VAL A 86 -6.30 10.51 -1.51
CA VAL A 86 -6.38 11.94 -1.20
C VAL A 86 -5.00 12.54 -1.33
N THR A 87 -4.91 13.76 -1.88
CA THR A 87 -3.63 14.46 -2.00
C THR A 87 -2.94 14.56 -0.65
N GLY A 88 -1.66 14.22 -0.62
CA GLY A 88 -0.84 14.16 0.58
C GLY A 88 -0.74 12.76 1.19
N GLN A 89 -1.53 11.81 0.73
CA GLN A 89 -1.47 10.43 1.18
C GLN A 89 -0.23 9.74 0.63
N ARG A 90 0.34 8.81 1.39
CA ARG A 90 1.53 8.07 0.99
C ARG A 90 1.17 6.65 0.61
N PHE A 91 1.74 6.20 -0.51
CA PHE A 91 1.59 4.83 -1.00
C PHE A 91 2.89 4.32 -1.56
N TYR A 92 3.13 3.03 -1.43
CA TYR A 92 4.24 2.38 -2.08
C TYR A 92 3.85 2.05 -3.52
N LEU A 93 4.66 2.48 -4.47
CA LEU A 93 4.47 2.19 -5.88
C LEU A 93 5.50 1.15 -6.32
N ASP A 94 4.99 0.04 -6.84
CA ASP A 94 5.79 -1.03 -7.43
C ASP A 94 5.63 -0.97 -8.94
N PHE A 95 6.66 -0.49 -9.62
CA PHE A 95 6.66 -0.36 -11.07
C PHE A 95 7.03 -1.70 -11.69
N THR A 96 6.02 -2.44 -12.14
CA THR A 96 6.16 -3.83 -12.58
C THR A 96 6.69 -3.96 -14.00
N SER A 97 6.68 -2.88 -14.79
CA SER A 97 7.35 -2.81 -16.09
C SER A 97 7.87 -1.41 -16.34
N GLY A 98 8.71 -1.26 -17.36
CA GLY A 98 9.44 -0.03 -17.58
C GLY A 98 10.60 0.10 -16.58
N THR A 99 11.06 1.33 -16.36
CA THR A 99 12.21 1.60 -15.49
C THR A 99 11.91 2.60 -14.40
N GLY A 100 10.65 2.66 -13.92
CA GLY A 100 10.25 3.50 -12.81
C GLY A 100 11.00 3.15 -11.51
N PHE A 101 11.03 4.09 -10.58
CA PHE A 101 11.72 3.92 -9.30
C PHE A 101 10.70 3.46 -8.25
N ASP A 102 10.80 2.20 -7.81
CA ASP A 102 9.97 1.68 -6.73
C ASP A 102 10.24 2.44 -5.43
N GLY A 103 9.20 2.72 -4.69
CA GLY A 103 9.33 3.39 -3.41
C GLY A 103 8.04 3.92 -2.85
N LEU A 104 8.16 4.61 -1.73
CA LEU A 104 7.06 5.25 -1.04
C LEU A 104 6.94 6.69 -1.53
N TYR A 105 5.76 7.05 -2.05
CA TYR A 105 5.53 8.36 -2.65
C TYR A 105 4.35 9.06 -2.00
N THR A 106 4.43 10.38 -1.94
CA THR A 106 3.30 11.24 -1.60
C THR A 106 2.54 11.58 -2.88
N VAL A 107 1.25 11.27 -2.93
CA VAL A 107 0.45 11.45 -4.14
C VAL A 107 -0.17 12.84 -4.20
N THR A 108 -0.31 13.36 -5.43
CA THR A 108 -1.11 14.54 -5.75
C THR A 108 -2.24 14.09 -6.66
N VAL A 109 -3.46 14.08 -6.16
CA VAL A 109 -4.62 13.58 -6.90
C VAL A 109 -5.01 14.56 -7.99
N THR A 110 -5.19 14.04 -9.22
CA THR A 110 -5.61 14.82 -10.38
C THR A 110 -6.97 14.40 -10.93
N GLY A 111 -7.49 13.26 -10.50
CA GLY A 111 -8.80 12.74 -10.91
C GLY A 111 -9.14 11.48 -10.15
N ASP A 112 -10.31 10.91 -10.42
CA ASP A 112 -10.79 9.71 -9.71
C ASP A 112 -9.89 8.49 -9.91
N GLN A 113 -9.23 8.43 -11.08
CA GLN A 113 -8.34 7.33 -11.45
C GLN A 113 -6.93 7.82 -11.78
N THR A 114 -6.60 9.06 -11.48
CA THR A 114 -5.31 9.65 -11.84
C THR A 114 -4.70 10.40 -10.68
N PHE A 115 -3.38 10.31 -10.59
CA PHE A 115 -2.59 11.10 -9.65
C PHE A 115 -1.15 11.25 -10.18
N THR A 116 -0.39 12.13 -9.57
CA THR A 116 1.02 12.32 -9.90
C THR A 116 1.88 12.10 -8.67
N VAL A 117 3.11 11.67 -8.91
CA VAL A 117 4.17 11.59 -7.90
C VAL A 117 5.44 12.17 -8.49
N GLU A 118 6.39 12.51 -7.63
CA GLU A 118 7.68 13.04 -8.06
C GLU A 118 8.77 11.98 -7.87
N PHE A 119 9.41 11.62 -8.97
CA PHE A 119 10.56 10.72 -8.93
C PHE A 119 11.77 11.39 -8.28
N PRO A 120 12.65 10.61 -7.61
CA PRO A 120 13.87 11.16 -7.01
C PRO A 120 14.89 11.64 -8.05
N PHE A 121 14.79 11.14 -9.29
CA PHE A 121 15.67 11.51 -10.39
C PHE A 121 14.86 11.66 -11.66
N SER A 122 15.39 12.44 -12.61
CA SER A 122 14.78 12.59 -13.93
C SER A 122 14.82 11.27 -14.70
N ARG A 123 13.68 10.84 -15.22
CA ARG A 123 13.58 9.65 -16.06
C ARG A 123 12.35 9.72 -16.94
N THR A 124 12.54 9.38 -18.22
CA THR A 124 11.43 9.22 -19.16
C THR A 124 11.19 7.73 -19.36
N THR A 125 10.06 7.24 -18.88
CA THR A 125 9.71 5.83 -18.93
C THR A 125 8.19 5.66 -18.80
N SER A 126 7.70 4.48 -19.16
CA SER A 126 6.29 4.13 -19.01
C SER A 126 6.15 2.63 -18.79
N GLY A 127 5.01 2.21 -18.28
CA GLY A 127 4.74 0.81 -18.02
C GLY A 127 3.58 0.60 -17.07
N ASN A 128 3.61 -0.51 -16.35
CA ASN A 128 2.60 -0.89 -15.38
C ASN A 128 3.09 -0.61 -13.96
N VAL A 129 2.14 -0.36 -13.07
CA VAL A 129 2.42 -0.08 -11.66
C VAL A 129 1.36 -0.71 -10.78
N SER A 130 1.77 -1.18 -9.61
CA SER A 130 0.88 -1.63 -8.55
C SER A 130 1.00 -0.69 -7.36
N LEU A 131 -0.15 -0.38 -6.74
CA LEU A 131 -0.22 0.49 -5.58
C LEU A 131 -0.35 -0.38 -4.33
N LEU A 132 0.60 -0.24 -3.42
CA LEU A 132 0.61 -1.00 -2.17
C LEU A 132 0.41 -0.04 -1.00
N PRO A 133 -0.52 -0.32 -0.06
CA PRO A 133 -0.71 0.53 1.10
C PRO A 133 0.54 0.52 2.01
N GLU A 134 0.76 1.63 2.71
CA GLU A 134 1.81 1.71 3.72
C GLU A 134 1.38 0.91 4.94
N VAL A 135 1.90 -0.31 5.05
CA VAL A 135 1.60 -1.22 6.16
C VAL A 135 2.52 -0.90 7.34
N ARG A 136 1.96 -0.82 8.53
CA ARG A 136 2.71 -0.59 9.78
C ARG A 136 2.71 -1.82 10.66
N LEU A 137 3.78 -1.97 11.45
CA LEU A 137 3.90 -2.99 12.46
C LEU A 137 3.90 -2.38 13.86
N ARG A 138 3.32 -3.13 14.80
CA ARG A 138 3.32 -2.77 16.20
C ARG A 138 3.53 -4.00 17.06
N SER A 139 4.44 -3.93 18.03
CA SER A 139 4.61 -4.97 19.05
C SER A 139 3.45 -4.96 20.03
N LEU A 140 3.09 -6.12 20.50
CA LEU A 140 2.12 -6.28 21.57
C LEU A 140 2.79 -6.22 22.94
#